data_d94595b530e2be2feb85c10fd589a71e
#
_entry.id   d94595b530e2be2feb85c10fd589a71e
#
_cell.length_a   1.000
_cell.length_b   1.000
_cell.length_c   1.000
_cell.angle_alpha   90.00
_cell.angle_beta   90.00
_cell.angle_gamma   90.00
#
_symmetry.space_group_name_H-M   'P 1'
#
loop_
_entity.id
_entity.type
_entity.pdbx_description
1 polymer ?
#
loop_
_entity_poly.entity_id
_entity_poly.type
_entity_poly.pdbx_seq_one_letter_code
_entity_poly.pdbx_strand_id
1 'polypeptide(L)'
;MIKNLPIDKSYRIKTTEGVASSNAEAAGLILPNYGSNTSSYVEEIEEGGFFRIEALKGKVYIETYSADYKLLSTKKIKYELPKFGGYFKGKDARYIVFGQNNHESDNTKEVVRVVKYDDDWNKLGQCSITSKNVYEPFAKGPLRMTENDGILYIHTSRYIYWDAAAEPEEIHHEVNLTYAVDEDSMECVMNEAPGDWVSHSFAQFILSDGESVYRLDLGDGNPRAVNLAKSVVYKEPDDVWTWYGKTETRSLLDIIGSYGDNVTGVSLGGFELMNDGDTLITAGSSIVQDSSVTKFPTEKTYRNIFVITMNKKFNMSPKLNWITDYKQEDGITILNPQLVKVEDGFYMFWQEYYVEQETDLWVTRVAKLNADGSLDGEIHKIRAYLSDCKPIVTSDNHLFWYTTMNDNAPTFYSLDMNRLDDYDFNGRIFADAFEIKLSQYTYTEIDDPSRMHTYKPDVTVYFKGKKLVNGQDYTYRYEDNYTQGTAYVDVTGKDFFVGTQRVPFEILPAKEDPPYQ
;
A
#
# COMPACT_ATOMS: atom_id res chain seq x y z
N MET A 1 7.94 -31.71 -8.00
CA MET A 1 7.04 -32.13 -6.89
C MET A 1 6.47 -30.85 -6.30
N ILE A 2 5.20 -30.55 -6.48
CA ILE A 2 4.56 -29.40 -5.85
C ILE A 2 4.43 -29.75 -4.37
N LYS A 3 5.43 -29.36 -3.60
CA LYS A 3 5.39 -29.44 -2.15
C LYS A 3 4.28 -28.48 -1.70
N ASN A 4 3.28 -29.08 -1.05
CA ASN A 4 2.24 -28.42 -0.25
C ASN A 4 1.92 -26.99 -0.66
N LEU A 5 0.88 -26.83 -1.48
CA LEU A 5 0.21 -25.52 -1.51
C LEU A 5 -0.05 -25.14 -0.06
N PRO A 6 0.40 -23.96 0.37
CA PRO A 6 0.07 -23.49 1.69
C PRO A 6 -1.40 -23.05 1.70
N ILE A 7 -2.29 -24.04 1.65
CA ILE A 7 -3.65 -23.89 2.19
C ILE A 7 -3.55 -23.91 3.72
N ASP A 8 -2.38 -24.21 4.24
CA ASP A 8 -2.07 -24.04 5.64
C ASP A 8 -1.85 -22.54 5.91
N LYS A 9 -2.83 -21.99 6.60
CA LYS A 9 -3.09 -20.57 6.80
C LYS A 9 -2.33 -20.00 8.00
N SER A 10 -1.24 -20.61 8.40
CA SER A 10 -0.48 -20.20 9.58
C SER A 10 0.04 -18.75 9.50
N TYR A 11 0.24 -18.22 8.31
CA TYR A 11 0.71 -16.87 8.08
C TYR A 11 -0.39 -15.85 7.71
N ARG A 12 -1.63 -16.31 7.50
CA ARG A 12 -2.78 -15.48 7.13
C ARG A 12 -3.91 -15.72 8.13
N ILE A 13 -4.09 -14.80 9.03
CA ILE A 13 -5.04 -14.91 10.13
C ILE A 13 -6.22 -13.98 9.86
N LYS A 14 -7.37 -14.56 9.52
CA LYS A 14 -8.60 -13.81 9.31
C LYS A 14 -9.35 -13.67 10.63
N THR A 15 -9.58 -12.44 11.06
CA THR A 15 -10.40 -12.14 12.24
C THR A 15 -11.85 -11.91 11.87
N THR A 16 -12.73 -11.98 12.86
CA THR A 16 -14.16 -11.62 12.75
C THR A 16 -14.49 -10.39 13.58
N GLU A 17 -13.52 -9.89 14.34
CA GLU A 17 -13.64 -8.73 15.24
C GLU A 17 -12.68 -7.64 14.80
N GLY A 18 -13.01 -6.40 15.15
CA GLY A 18 -12.27 -5.21 14.77
C GLY A 18 -13.10 -4.30 13.86
N VAL A 19 -12.67 -3.04 13.73
CA VAL A 19 -13.36 -2.09 12.87
C VAL A 19 -13.24 -2.50 11.40
N ALA A 20 -14.37 -2.57 10.73
CA ALA A 20 -14.43 -2.86 9.30
C ALA A 20 -13.97 -1.64 8.48
N SER A 21 -13.12 -1.88 7.50
CA SER A 21 -12.57 -0.87 6.59
C SER A 21 -12.14 -1.51 5.26
N SER A 22 -11.58 -0.70 4.35
CA SER A 22 -11.12 -1.12 3.03
C SER A 22 -9.75 -0.49 2.74
N ASN A 23 -8.71 -0.87 3.50
CA ASN A 23 -7.36 -0.32 3.33
C ASN A 23 -6.60 -0.94 2.13
N ALA A 24 -6.96 -2.13 1.70
CA ALA A 24 -6.40 -2.74 0.49
C ALA A 24 -6.93 -2.07 -0.79
N GLU A 25 -8.17 -1.57 -0.77
CA GLU A 25 -8.76 -0.80 -1.87
C GLU A 25 -8.13 0.59 -1.98
N ALA A 26 -7.73 1.21 -0.87
CA ALA A 26 -7.04 2.50 -0.86
C ALA A 26 -5.68 2.43 -1.59
N ALA A 27 -5.06 1.26 -1.63
CA ALA A 27 -3.86 1.00 -2.40
C ALA A 27 -4.07 0.94 -3.92
N GLY A 28 -5.31 0.95 -4.38
CA GLY A 28 -5.79 1.25 -5.73
C GLY A 28 -5.34 0.34 -6.87
N LEU A 29 -6.31 -0.16 -7.63
CA LEU A 29 -6.13 -0.80 -8.95
C LEU A 29 -5.62 0.19 -10.02
N ILE A 30 -5.77 1.47 -9.78
CA ILE A 30 -5.31 2.53 -10.67
C ILE A 30 -3.85 2.80 -10.33
N LEU A 31 -2.98 2.73 -11.32
CA LEU A 31 -1.59 3.16 -11.19
C LEU A 31 -1.59 4.60 -10.64
N PRO A 32 -1.28 4.83 -9.36
CA PRO A 32 -1.44 6.15 -8.79
C PRO A 32 -0.39 7.08 -9.39
N ASN A 33 -0.86 8.16 -9.99
CA ASN A 33 0.03 9.27 -10.32
C ASN A 33 0.40 10.05 -9.05
N TYR A 34 -0.42 9.88 -8.00
CA TYR A 34 -0.30 10.60 -6.74
C TYR A 34 -0.17 9.61 -5.58
N GLY A 35 0.64 9.95 -4.60
CA GLY A 35 0.61 9.30 -3.31
C GLY A 35 -0.68 9.64 -2.55
N SER A 36 -1.04 8.80 -1.60
CA SER A 36 -2.13 9.04 -0.67
C SER A 36 -1.64 8.94 0.77
N ASN A 37 -2.34 9.61 1.68
CA ASN A 37 -2.06 9.45 3.10
C ASN A 37 -2.25 8.00 3.52
N THR A 38 -1.28 7.47 4.28
CA THR A 38 -1.42 6.20 4.96
C THR A 38 -2.43 6.34 6.09
N SER A 39 -3.44 5.51 6.11
CA SER A 39 -4.50 5.51 7.14
C SER A 39 -4.42 4.33 8.08
N SER A 40 -3.57 3.35 7.80
CA SER A 40 -3.48 2.06 8.46
C SER A 40 -2.06 1.77 8.93
N TYR A 41 -1.93 1.33 10.19
CA TYR A 41 -0.64 1.03 10.81
C TYR A 41 -0.78 -0.17 11.75
N VAL A 42 0.34 -0.86 11.98
CA VAL A 42 0.52 -1.84 13.04
C VAL A 42 1.73 -1.48 13.88
N GLU A 43 1.67 -1.82 15.15
CA GLU A 43 2.75 -1.62 16.11
C GLU A 43 2.80 -2.80 17.06
N GLU A 44 3.95 -3.44 17.22
CA GLU A 44 4.17 -4.48 18.23
C GLU A 44 4.24 -3.86 19.63
N ILE A 45 3.66 -4.51 20.64
CA ILE A 45 3.71 -4.09 22.04
C ILE A 45 4.64 -4.99 22.85
N GLU A 46 5.42 -4.40 23.76
CA GLU A 46 6.44 -5.12 24.55
C GLU A 46 5.89 -6.31 25.36
N GLU A 47 4.64 -6.23 25.81
CA GLU A 47 3.98 -7.29 26.58
C GLU A 47 3.50 -8.47 25.72
N GLY A 48 3.77 -8.43 24.42
CA GLY A 48 3.27 -9.38 23.42
C GLY A 48 1.88 -9.02 22.89
N GLY A 49 1.72 -9.14 21.60
CA GLY A 49 0.55 -8.67 20.85
C GLY A 49 0.87 -7.40 20.08
N PHE A 50 -0.16 -6.67 19.65
CA PHE A 50 0.05 -5.53 18.76
C PHE A 50 -1.13 -4.55 18.79
N PHE A 51 -0.85 -3.30 18.43
CA PHE A 51 -1.88 -2.34 18.05
C PHE A 51 -2.15 -2.43 16.56
N ARG A 52 -3.41 -2.42 16.20
CA ARG A 52 -3.89 -2.03 14.88
C ARG A 52 -4.44 -0.62 14.97
N ILE A 53 -3.91 0.28 14.15
CA ILE A 53 -4.30 1.68 14.13
C ILE A 53 -4.95 1.96 12.78
N GLU A 54 -6.19 2.43 12.79
CA GLU A 54 -6.99 2.68 11.59
C GLU A 54 -7.66 4.04 11.66
N ALA A 55 -7.33 4.93 10.72
CA ALA A 55 -7.94 6.24 10.59
C ALA A 55 -9.15 6.16 9.66
N LEU A 56 -10.37 6.24 10.21
CA LEU A 56 -11.60 6.01 9.47
C LEU A 56 -12.73 6.94 9.95
N LYS A 57 -13.40 7.61 9.01
CA LYS A 57 -14.64 8.37 9.25
C LYS A 57 -14.57 9.33 10.45
N GLY A 58 -13.50 10.13 10.54
CA GLY A 58 -13.32 11.15 11.58
C GLY A 58 -12.87 10.62 12.95
N LYS A 59 -12.37 9.39 13.01
CA LYS A 59 -11.81 8.76 14.20
C LYS A 59 -10.57 7.95 13.87
N VAL A 60 -9.61 7.93 14.78
CA VAL A 60 -8.53 6.95 14.82
C VAL A 60 -8.96 5.85 15.78
N TYR A 61 -9.08 4.64 15.26
CA TYR A 61 -9.34 3.44 16.03
C TYR A 61 -8.00 2.82 16.41
N ILE A 62 -7.81 2.57 17.69
CA ILE A 62 -6.65 1.89 18.23
C ILE A 62 -7.17 0.61 18.86
N GLU A 63 -6.95 -0.48 18.18
CA GLU A 63 -7.38 -1.81 18.59
C GLU A 63 -6.17 -2.55 19.13
N THR A 64 -6.31 -3.06 20.36
CA THR A 64 -5.29 -3.90 20.99
C THR A 64 -5.62 -5.35 20.73
N TYR A 65 -4.70 -6.09 20.15
CA TYR A 65 -4.78 -7.52 19.93
C TYR A 65 -3.75 -8.26 20.78
N SER A 66 -4.14 -9.44 21.25
CA SER A 66 -3.21 -10.39 21.86
C SER A 66 -2.30 -11.05 20.80
N ALA A 67 -1.24 -11.73 21.23
CA ALA A 67 -0.35 -12.49 20.35
C ALA A 67 -1.06 -13.60 19.55
N ASP A 68 -2.22 -14.09 20.02
CA ASP A 68 -3.07 -15.06 19.32
C ASP A 68 -4.20 -14.39 18.51
N TYR A 69 -4.04 -13.12 18.15
CA TYR A 69 -4.92 -12.32 17.28
C TYR A 69 -6.36 -12.13 17.79
N LYS A 70 -6.58 -12.15 19.09
CA LYS A 70 -7.87 -11.82 19.70
C LYS A 70 -7.95 -10.34 20.02
N LEU A 71 -9.02 -9.69 19.65
CA LEU A 71 -9.30 -8.32 20.01
C LEU A 71 -9.52 -8.20 21.52
N LEU A 72 -8.70 -7.42 22.20
CA LEU A 72 -8.77 -7.21 23.66
C LEU A 72 -9.50 -5.92 24.00
N SER A 73 -9.22 -4.84 23.26
CA SER A 73 -9.82 -3.53 23.51
C SER A 73 -9.83 -2.67 22.26
N THR A 74 -10.66 -1.63 22.27
CA THR A 74 -10.70 -0.60 21.21
C THR A 74 -10.81 0.78 21.85
N LYS A 75 -9.79 1.61 21.68
CA LYS A 75 -9.82 3.05 21.99
C LYS A 75 -10.14 3.83 20.72
N LYS A 76 -10.85 4.95 20.86
CA LYS A 76 -11.25 5.81 19.74
C LYS A 76 -10.85 7.24 20.02
N ILE A 77 -10.01 7.81 19.16
CA ILE A 77 -9.62 9.21 19.19
C ILE A 77 -10.38 9.93 18.08
N LYS A 78 -11.13 10.99 18.39
CA LYS A 78 -11.75 11.84 17.38
C LYS A 78 -10.68 12.64 16.67
N TYR A 79 -10.86 12.88 15.37
CA TYR A 79 -10.02 13.83 14.66
C TYR A 79 -10.13 15.20 15.32
N GLU A 80 -9.00 15.83 15.60
CA GLU A 80 -8.97 17.16 16.18
C GLU A 80 -9.12 18.27 15.13
N LEU A 81 -8.77 17.97 13.86
CA LEU A 81 -9.11 18.72 12.66
C LEU A 81 -9.70 17.78 11.61
N PRO A 82 -10.43 18.26 10.60
CA PRO A 82 -11.21 17.42 9.69
C PRO A 82 -10.46 16.34 8.90
N LYS A 83 -9.16 16.52 8.65
CA LYS A 83 -8.31 15.59 7.87
C LYS A 83 -7.37 14.84 8.81
N PHE A 84 -7.15 13.57 8.53
CA PHE A 84 -6.06 12.79 9.10
C PHE A 84 -4.84 12.93 8.19
N GLY A 85 -3.69 13.28 8.76
CA GLY A 85 -2.42 13.41 8.04
C GLY A 85 -1.56 12.15 8.13
N GLY A 86 -1.38 11.62 9.34
CA GLY A 86 -0.54 10.44 9.57
C GLY A 86 -0.34 10.12 11.04
N TYR A 87 0.24 8.96 11.28
CA TYR A 87 0.67 8.46 12.58
C TYR A 87 2.16 8.15 12.56
N PHE A 88 2.82 8.38 13.67
CA PHE A 88 4.24 8.04 13.87
C PHE A 88 4.49 7.56 15.29
N LYS A 89 5.18 6.41 15.43
CA LYS A 89 5.75 5.94 16.68
C LYS A 89 7.15 6.51 16.80
N GLY A 90 7.31 7.52 17.63
CA GLY A 90 8.60 8.06 18.03
C GLY A 90 9.25 7.20 19.13
N LYS A 91 10.44 7.60 19.56
CA LYS A 91 11.21 6.90 20.58
C LYS A 91 10.50 6.91 21.92
N ASP A 92 10.00 8.08 22.34
CA ASP A 92 9.46 8.29 23.69
C ASP A 92 7.96 8.68 23.68
N ALA A 93 7.35 8.79 22.50
CA ALA A 93 5.94 9.18 22.36
C ALA A 93 5.35 8.73 21.03
N ARG A 94 4.02 8.86 20.91
CA ARG A 94 3.27 8.66 19.66
C ARG A 94 2.73 9.98 19.17
N TYR A 95 2.72 10.17 17.85
CA TYR A 95 2.26 11.40 17.23
C TYR A 95 1.15 11.10 16.20
N ILE A 96 0.08 11.89 16.28
CA ILE A 96 -0.95 11.92 15.24
C ILE A 96 -1.02 13.33 14.69
N VAL A 97 -1.02 13.44 13.37
CA VAL A 97 -1.16 14.72 12.67
C VAL A 97 -2.54 14.83 12.06
N PHE A 98 -3.18 15.96 12.30
CA PHE A 98 -4.47 16.34 11.71
C PHE A 98 -4.32 17.60 10.89
N GLY A 99 -5.23 17.83 9.96
CA GLY A 99 -5.25 19.02 9.14
C GLY A 99 -6.63 19.51 8.77
N GLN A 100 -6.69 20.73 8.25
CA GLN A 100 -7.92 21.29 7.69
C GLN A 100 -7.64 22.20 6.50
N ASN A 101 -8.62 22.28 5.61
CA ASN A 101 -8.56 23.16 4.46
C ASN A 101 -8.64 24.63 4.88
N ASN A 102 -8.00 25.45 4.09
CA ASN A 102 -7.94 26.91 4.24
C ASN A 102 -8.38 27.60 2.94
N HIS A 103 -9.63 27.32 2.55
CA HIS A 103 -10.19 27.86 1.29
C HIS A 103 -10.40 29.37 1.34
N GLU A 104 -10.38 29.96 2.53
CA GLU A 104 -10.43 31.41 2.75
C GLU A 104 -9.07 32.10 2.49
N SER A 105 -8.01 31.33 2.26
CA SER A 105 -6.63 31.82 2.09
C SER A 105 -6.15 32.69 3.26
N ASP A 106 -6.56 32.34 4.48
CA ASP A 106 -6.22 33.06 5.71
C ASP A 106 -4.91 32.52 6.31
N ASN A 107 -3.87 33.32 6.28
CA ASN A 107 -2.54 32.96 6.82
C ASN A 107 -2.54 32.78 8.36
N THR A 108 -3.56 33.21 9.07
CA THR A 108 -3.69 33.07 10.53
C THR A 108 -4.44 31.82 10.95
N LYS A 109 -5.09 31.14 9.99
CA LYS A 109 -5.83 29.91 10.25
C LYS A 109 -4.88 28.76 10.59
N GLU A 110 -5.20 28.03 11.66
CA GLU A 110 -4.54 26.75 11.92
C GLU A 110 -4.84 25.79 10.78
N VAL A 111 -3.83 25.22 10.16
CA VAL A 111 -3.97 24.29 9.04
C VAL A 111 -3.50 22.88 9.35
N VAL A 112 -2.57 22.74 10.32
CA VAL A 112 -2.04 21.46 10.78
C VAL A 112 -2.00 21.46 12.31
N ARG A 113 -2.34 20.33 12.90
CA ARG A 113 -2.19 20.05 14.33
C ARG A 113 -1.44 18.76 14.54
N VAL A 114 -0.35 18.83 15.28
CA VAL A 114 0.42 17.68 15.74
C VAL A 114 0.02 17.40 17.19
N VAL A 115 -0.38 16.18 17.48
CA VAL A 115 -0.80 15.78 18.83
C VAL A 115 0.12 14.69 19.34
N LYS A 116 0.70 14.91 20.52
CA LYS A 116 1.60 13.98 21.23
C LYS A 116 0.83 13.14 22.24
N TYR A 117 1.07 11.83 22.24
CA TYR A 117 0.47 10.86 23.16
C TYR A 117 1.54 10.02 23.87
N ASP A 118 1.22 9.56 25.09
CA ASP A 118 2.00 8.52 25.78
C ASP A 118 1.67 7.11 25.27
N ASP A 119 2.27 6.09 25.90
CA ASP A 119 2.06 4.68 25.55
C ASP A 119 0.64 4.19 25.81
N ASP A 120 -0.08 4.82 26.73
CA ASP A 120 -1.49 4.56 27.04
C ASP A 120 -2.46 5.38 26.17
N TRP A 121 -1.94 6.12 25.21
CA TRP A 121 -2.70 7.02 24.34
C TRP A 121 -3.39 8.17 25.10
N ASN A 122 -2.80 8.65 26.22
CA ASN A 122 -3.21 9.90 26.84
C ASN A 122 -2.51 11.06 26.15
N LYS A 123 -3.24 12.11 25.88
CA LYS A 123 -2.70 13.31 25.24
C LYS A 123 -1.73 14.01 26.17
N LEU A 124 -0.49 14.19 25.75
CA LEU A 124 0.58 14.90 26.46
C LEU A 124 0.66 16.38 26.06
N GLY A 125 0.43 16.67 24.77
CA GLY A 125 0.54 18.02 24.25
C GLY A 125 0.07 18.11 22.81
N GLN A 126 0.11 19.33 22.27
CA GLN A 126 -0.16 19.58 20.86
C GLN A 126 0.61 20.78 20.35
N CYS A 127 0.93 20.75 19.06
CA CYS A 127 1.40 21.90 18.29
C CYS A 127 0.34 22.32 17.28
N SER A 128 -0.05 23.59 17.30
CA SER A 128 -0.98 24.18 16.33
C SER A 128 -0.19 25.00 15.32
N ILE A 129 -0.24 24.64 14.05
CA ILE A 129 0.55 25.25 12.99
C ILE A 129 -0.33 26.08 12.08
N THR A 130 -0.05 27.38 12.03
CA THR A 130 -0.58 28.30 11.01
C THR A 130 0.51 28.42 9.93
N SER A 131 0.19 28.10 8.71
CA SER A 131 1.17 28.12 7.64
C SER A 131 0.75 29.06 6.53
N LYS A 132 1.70 29.89 6.10
CA LYS A 132 1.48 30.75 4.94
C LYS A 132 1.32 29.91 3.67
N ASN A 133 0.39 30.33 2.83
CA ASN A 133 0.19 29.72 1.52
C ASN A 133 -0.17 28.22 1.55
N VAL A 134 -1.01 27.80 2.51
CA VAL A 134 -1.63 26.45 2.54
C VAL A 134 -3.12 26.58 2.27
N TYR A 135 -3.56 26.12 1.10
CA TYR A 135 -4.95 26.01 0.72
C TYR A 135 -5.54 24.67 1.19
N GLU A 136 -4.84 23.58 0.90
CA GLU A 136 -5.12 22.24 1.42
C GLU A 136 -3.84 21.56 1.89
N PRO A 137 -3.74 21.16 3.15
CA PRO A 137 -2.63 20.32 3.63
C PRO A 137 -2.84 18.87 3.17
N PHE A 138 -1.74 18.14 2.99
CA PHE A 138 -1.70 16.73 2.61
C PHE A 138 -2.34 16.46 1.25
N ALA A 139 -2.27 17.43 0.34
CA ALA A 139 -2.86 17.34 -0.98
C ALA A 139 -1.98 16.51 -1.91
N LYS A 140 -2.54 15.42 -2.48
CA LYS A 140 -1.88 14.57 -3.50
C LYS A 140 -0.58 13.87 -3.09
N GLY A 141 -0.23 13.87 -1.81
CA GLY A 141 0.96 13.20 -1.30
C GLY A 141 0.78 12.72 0.13
N PRO A 142 1.54 11.70 0.56
CA PRO A 142 1.51 11.21 1.93
C PRO A 142 2.19 12.20 2.89
N LEU A 143 1.86 12.05 4.18
CA LEU A 143 2.62 12.65 5.25
C LEU A 143 3.55 11.60 5.84
N ARG A 144 4.81 11.97 6.02
CA ARG A 144 5.84 11.14 6.67
C ARG A 144 6.53 11.93 7.76
N MET A 145 7.00 11.21 8.78
CA MET A 145 7.66 11.80 9.95
C MET A 145 8.94 11.05 10.28
N THR A 146 9.87 11.77 10.88
CA THR A 146 11.09 11.25 11.51
C THR A 146 11.44 12.15 12.69
N GLU A 147 12.16 11.62 13.67
CA GLU A 147 12.64 12.41 14.79
C GLU A 147 14.17 12.47 14.82
N ASN A 148 14.70 13.56 15.32
CA ASN A 148 16.13 13.74 15.53
C ASN A 148 16.36 14.76 16.63
N ASP A 149 17.09 14.36 17.68
CA ASP A 149 17.55 15.22 18.77
C ASP A 149 16.42 16.09 19.40
N GLY A 150 15.28 15.43 19.70
CA GLY A 150 14.12 16.08 20.32
C GLY A 150 13.28 16.92 19.36
N ILE A 151 13.51 16.79 18.06
CA ILE A 151 12.71 17.45 17.01
C ILE A 151 11.99 16.42 16.16
N LEU A 152 10.68 16.56 16.04
CA LEU A 152 9.85 15.85 15.11
C LEU A 152 9.80 16.60 13.78
N TYR A 153 10.33 15.99 12.73
CA TYR A 153 10.26 16.49 11.35
C TYR A 153 9.09 15.85 10.60
N ILE A 154 8.33 16.68 9.92
CA ILE A 154 7.13 16.27 9.20
C ILE A 154 7.27 16.74 7.75
N HIS A 155 7.19 15.81 6.79
CA HIS A 155 7.29 16.09 5.37
C HIS A 155 6.05 15.60 4.63
N THR A 156 5.47 16.47 3.81
CA THR A 156 4.21 16.23 3.11
C THR A 156 4.09 17.14 1.89
N SER A 157 2.93 17.14 1.25
CA SER A 157 2.57 18.11 0.21
C SER A 157 1.39 18.98 0.63
N ARG A 158 1.21 20.07 -0.08
CA ARG A 158 0.09 20.99 0.05
C ARG A 158 -0.38 21.48 -1.30
N TYR A 159 -1.66 21.84 -1.42
CA TYR A 159 -2.07 22.86 -2.39
C TYR A 159 -1.72 24.23 -1.82
N ILE A 160 -1.09 25.06 -2.65
CA ILE A 160 -0.88 26.48 -2.33
C ILE A 160 -2.05 27.31 -2.84
N TYR A 161 -2.29 28.45 -2.23
CA TYR A 161 -3.11 29.50 -2.83
C TYR A 161 -2.21 30.62 -3.35
N TRP A 162 -2.58 31.15 -4.50
CA TRP A 162 -1.91 32.29 -5.09
C TRP A 162 -2.48 33.58 -4.45
N ASP A 163 -1.75 34.70 -4.55
CA ASP A 163 -2.28 35.97 -4.09
C ASP A 163 -3.57 36.28 -4.85
N ALA A 164 -4.70 36.34 -4.13
CA ALA A 164 -6.03 36.51 -4.71
C ALA A 164 -6.22 37.81 -5.53
N ALA A 165 -5.22 38.73 -5.49
CA ALA A 165 -5.21 39.92 -6.29
C ALA A 165 -4.72 39.68 -7.74
N ALA A 166 -4.05 38.55 -8.00
CA ALA A 166 -3.43 38.30 -9.30
C ALA A 166 -4.34 37.50 -10.25
N GLU A 167 -4.93 36.37 -9.83
CA GLU A 167 -5.79 35.54 -10.70
C GLU A 167 -6.82 34.71 -9.91
N PRO A 168 -8.12 35.08 -9.94
CA PRO A 168 -9.18 34.45 -9.11
C PRO A 168 -9.59 33.02 -9.53
N GLU A 169 -9.14 32.52 -10.67
CA GLU A 169 -9.55 31.23 -11.24
C GLU A 169 -8.41 30.21 -11.35
N GLU A 170 -7.28 30.44 -10.69
CA GLU A 170 -6.09 29.62 -10.88
C GLU A 170 -6.16 28.25 -10.23
N ILE A 171 -5.57 27.31 -10.95
CA ILE A 171 -5.26 25.97 -10.53
C ILE A 171 -4.30 26.02 -9.34
N HIS A 172 -4.72 25.49 -8.20
CA HIS A 172 -3.85 25.34 -7.04
C HIS A 172 -2.76 24.31 -7.33
N HIS A 173 -1.50 24.70 -7.16
CA HIS A 173 -0.36 23.81 -7.38
C HIS A 173 -0.04 23.00 -6.14
N GLU A 174 0.31 21.74 -6.34
CA GLU A 174 0.88 20.87 -5.31
C GLU A 174 2.36 21.21 -5.13
N VAL A 175 2.78 21.38 -3.88
CA VAL A 175 4.15 21.65 -3.52
C VAL A 175 4.49 20.89 -2.23
N ASN A 176 5.72 20.42 -2.14
CA ASN A 176 6.19 19.82 -0.89
C ASN A 176 6.21 20.83 0.27
N LEU A 177 6.15 20.32 1.49
CA LEU A 177 6.14 21.11 2.71
C LEU A 177 6.80 20.33 3.84
N THR A 178 7.66 21.01 4.59
CA THR A 178 8.32 20.42 5.77
C THR A 178 8.10 21.30 6.98
N TYR A 179 7.71 20.67 8.09
CA TYR A 179 7.64 21.27 9.42
C TYR A 179 8.67 20.66 10.35
N ALA A 180 9.10 21.40 11.36
CA ALA A 180 9.81 20.87 12.52
C ALA A 180 9.13 21.33 13.80
N VAL A 181 8.89 20.39 14.70
CA VAL A 181 8.23 20.60 16.00
C VAL A 181 9.17 20.14 17.10
N ASP A 182 9.43 21.02 18.06
CA ASP A 182 10.16 20.66 19.28
C ASP A 182 9.27 19.73 20.12
N GLU A 183 9.79 18.56 20.46
CA GLU A 183 9.01 17.50 21.10
C GLU A 183 8.69 17.76 22.57
N ASP A 184 9.50 18.59 23.25
CA ASP A 184 9.28 18.92 24.65
C ASP A 184 8.27 20.05 24.81
N SER A 185 8.47 21.15 24.11
CA SER A 185 7.58 22.31 24.18
C SER A 185 6.31 22.17 23.33
N MET A 186 6.31 21.27 22.35
CA MET A 186 5.28 21.17 21.31
C MET A 186 5.08 22.48 20.55
N GLU A 187 6.17 23.20 20.28
CA GLU A 187 6.19 24.41 19.47
C GLU A 187 6.71 24.11 18.06
N CYS A 188 6.11 24.74 17.05
CA CYS A 188 6.62 24.67 15.69
C CYS A 188 7.85 25.57 15.57
N VAL A 189 9.03 24.95 15.53
CA VAL A 189 10.32 25.66 15.44
C VAL A 189 10.74 25.95 14.00
N MET A 190 10.12 25.27 13.03
CA MET A 190 10.30 25.57 11.60
C MET A 190 9.00 25.27 10.85
N ASN A 191 8.55 26.27 10.13
CA ASN A 191 7.28 26.29 9.41
C ASN A 191 7.49 26.45 7.90
N GLU A 192 8.33 25.74 7.29
CA GLU A 192 8.69 25.65 5.88
C GLU A 192 10.20 25.51 5.73
N ALA A 193 10.65 24.40 5.21
CA ALA A 193 12.07 24.20 4.95
C ALA A 193 12.50 25.01 3.72
N PRO A 194 13.52 25.84 3.82
CA PRO A 194 14.01 26.59 2.67
C PRO A 194 14.80 25.71 1.71
N GLY A 195 14.69 26.00 0.42
CA GLY A 195 15.65 25.59 -0.59
C GLY A 195 15.45 24.21 -1.22
N ASP A 196 14.32 23.55 -0.98
CA ASP A 196 13.99 22.26 -1.59
C ASP A 196 12.59 22.23 -2.22
N TRP A 197 12.19 23.30 -2.81
CA TRP A 197 10.93 23.42 -3.51
C TRP A 197 10.81 22.39 -4.63
N VAL A 198 9.85 21.47 -4.50
CA VAL A 198 9.45 20.52 -5.54
C VAL A 198 8.02 20.81 -5.93
N SER A 199 7.85 21.33 -7.13
CA SER A 199 6.53 21.61 -7.70
C SER A 199 5.88 20.32 -8.16
N HIS A 200 4.58 20.16 -7.87
CA HIS A 200 3.83 18.94 -8.13
C HIS A 200 4.49 17.70 -7.49
N SER A 201 4.69 17.78 -6.18
CA SER A 201 5.24 16.66 -5.40
C SER A 201 4.15 15.68 -4.98
N PHE A 202 4.25 14.44 -5.44
CA PHE A 202 3.20 13.43 -5.33
C PHE A 202 3.48 12.29 -4.37
N ALA A 203 4.72 12.12 -3.93
CA ALA A 203 5.08 11.16 -2.90
C ALA A 203 6.25 11.71 -2.10
N GLN A 204 6.15 11.68 -0.79
CA GLN A 204 7.12 12.24 0.15
C GLN A 204 7.64 11.16 1.08
N PHE A 205 8.94 11.22 1.36
CA PHE A 205 9.59 10.48 2.43
C PHE A 205 10.57 11.39 3.15
N ILE A 206 10.81 11.08 4.41
CA ILE A 206 11.77 11.80 5.25
C ILE A 206 12.49 10.82 6.18
N LEU A 207 13.77 11.04 6.38
CA LEU A 207 14.57 10.33 7.39
C LEU A 207 15.66 11.24 7.95
N SER A 208 16.20 10.86 9.09
CA SER A 208 17.37 11.50 9.71
C SER A 208 18.45 10.45 9.99
N ASP A 209 19.73 10.87 9.91
CA ASP A 209 20.88 10.08 10.33
C ASP A 209 21.54 10.60 11.63
N GLY A 210 20.86 11.53 12.32
CA GLY A 210 21.37 12.21 13.51
C GLY A 210 22.11 13.52 13.22
N GLU A 211 22.65 13.70 12.01
CA GLU A 211 23.37 14.90 11.60
C GLU A 211 22.62 15.71 10.54
N SER A 212 21.89 15.01 9.70
CA SER A 212 21.18 15.59 8.56
C SER A 212 19.77 15.03 8.47
N VAL A 213 18.89 15.82 7.87
CA VAL A 213 17.54 15.40 7.48
C VAL A 213 17.50 15.30 5.95
N TYR A 214 17.05 14.15 5.48
CA TYR A 214 16.92 13.81 4.07
C TYR A 214 15.44 13.74 3.71
N ARG A 215 15.06 14.39 2.60
CA ARG A 215 13.70 14.43 2.08
C ARG A 215 13.70 13.92 0.66
N LEU A 216 12.81 13.00 0.37
CA LEU A 216 12.66 12.43 -0.95
C LEU A 216 11.27 12.77 -1.49
N ASP A 217 11.24 13.34 -2.69
CA ASP A 217 10.04 13.77 -3.38
C ASP A 217 9.94 13.14 -4.77
N LEU A 218 8.75 12.76 -5.17
CA LEU A 218 8.41 12.44 -6.55
C LEU A 218 7.78 13.67 -7.21
N GLY A 219 8.52 14.35 -8.08
CA GLY A 219 8.03 15.54 -8.78
C GLY A 219 7.76 15.32 -10.27
N ASP A 220 6.71 15.93 -10.81
CA ASP A 220 6.46 15.97 -12.26
C ASP A 220 6.73 17.35 -12.86
N GLY A 221 7.00 18.33 -12.01
CA GLY A 221 7.24 19.70 -12.38
C GLY A 221 8.72 20.06 -12.43
N ASN A 222 9.13 20.89 -11.51
CA ASN A 222 10.52 21.33 -11.38
C ASN A 222 11.07 20.95 -9.98
N PRO A 223 11.93 19.91 -9.88
CA PRO A 223 12.37 19.04 -10.97
C PRO A 223 11.36 17.93 -11.32
N ARG A 224 11.38 17.44 -12.58
CA ARG A 224 10.66 16.23 -12.99
C ARG A 224 11.54 15.02 -12.74
N ALA A 225 11.50 14.51 -11.51
CA ALA A 225 12.42 13.48 -11.03
C ALA A 225 11.98 12.85 -9.72
N VAL A 226 12.63 11.75 -9.34
CA VAL A 226 12.77 11.35 -7.95
C VAL A 226 13.87 12.24 -7.36
N ASN A 227 13.50 13.21 -6.57
CA ASN A 227 14.37 14.25 -6.05
C ASN A 227 14.73 14.01 -4.59
N LEU A 228 16.01 14.04 -4.27
CA LEU A 228 16.54 13.91 -2.92
C LEU A 228 17.14 15.23 -2.45
N ALA A 229 16.69 15.74 -1.33
CA ALA A 229 17.22 16.91 -0.66
C ALA A 229 17.86 16.53 0.67
N LYS A 230 19.01 17.11 0.97
CA LYS A 230 19.74 16.98 2.23
C LYS A 230 19.90 18.33 2.89
N SER A 231 19.57 18.43 4.16
CA SER A 231 19.82 19.62 4.97
C SER A 231 20.48 19.23 6.29
N VAL A 232 21.50 19.99 6.68
CA VAL A 232 22.08 19.90 8.02
C VAL A 232 21.23 20.78 8.94
N VAL A 233 20.85 20.24 10.08
CA VAL A 233 20.02 20.93 11.07
C VAL A 233 20.82 21.11 12.33
N TYR A 234 20.83 22.30 12.89
CA TYR A 234 21.46 22.55 14.17
C TYR A 234 20.74 23.66 14.93
N LYS A 235 20.96 23.67 16.24
CA LYS A 235 20.44 24.69 17.12
C LYS A 235 21.50 25.76 17.34
N GLU A 236 21.17 27.03 17.02
CA GLU A 236 22.05 28.15 17.31
C GLU A 236 22.27 28.32 18.81
N PRO A 237 23.37 28.94 19.25
CA PRO A 237 23.64 29.19 20.66
C PRO A 237 22.56 30.00 21.41
N ASP A 238 21.74 30.74 20.69
CA ASP A 238 20.59 31.52 21.18
C ASP A 238 19.26 30.75 21.16
N ASP A 239 19.32 29.44 21.05
CA ASP A 239 18.17 28.54 20.97
C ASP A 239 17.32 28.63 19.68
N VAL A 240 17.83 29.28 18.64
CA VAL A 240 17.15 29.35 17.34
C VAL A 240 17.49 28.14 16.49
N TRP A 241 16.48 27.39 16.06
CA TRP A 241 16.65 26.29 15.10
C TRP A 241 16.84 26.83 13.69
N THR A 242 17.92 26.43 13.05
CA THR A 242 18.19 26.80 11.66
C THR A 242 18.60 25.59 10.81
N TRP A 243 18.27 25.65 9.53
CA TRP A 243 18.87 24.78 8.53
C TRP A 243 20.27 25.30 8.25
N TYR A 244 21.28 24.62 8.80
CA TYR A 244 22.66 25.03 8.56
C TYR A 244 23.08 24.79 7.12
N GLY A 245 23.66 25.81 6.55
CA GLY A 245 24.21 25.74 5.22
C GLY A 245 23.14 25.67 4.14
N LYS A 246 23.59 25.31 2.97
CA LYS A 246 22.77 25.21 1.79
C LYS A 246 22.14 23.82 1.73
N THR A 247 20.84 23.75 1.48
CA THR A 247 20.21 22.50 1.10
C THR A 247 20.84 21.97 -0.19
N GLU A 248 21.36 20.75 -0.14
CA GLU A 248 21.88 20.06 -1.30
C GLU A 248 20.78 19.19 -1.90
N THR A 249 20.63 19.22 -3.22
CA THR A 249 19.64 18.41 -3.95
C THR A 249 20.31 17.52 -4.99
N ARG A 250 19.71 16.37 -5.25
CA ARG A 250 20.12 15.41 -6.30
C ARG A 250 18.89 14.79 -6.94
N SER A 251 18.88 14.74 -8.26
CA SER A 251 18.00 13.84 -8.99
C SER A 251 18.53 12.41 -8.89
N LEU A 252 17.70 11.50 -8.37
CA LEU A 252 18.02 10.08 -8.31
C LEU A 252 17.57 9.33 -9.56
N LEU A 253 16.47 9.77 -10.15
CA LEU A 253 15.90 9.22 -11.38
C LEU A 253 15.18 10.35 -12.11
N ASP A 254 15.70 10.74 -13.26
CA ASP A 254 15.03 11.69 -14.15
C ASP A 254 13.83 11.01 -14.82
N ILE A 255 12.69 11.68 -14.87
CA ILE A 255 11.45 11.14 -15.39
C ILE A 255 11.16 11.71 -16.77
N ILE A 256 10.95 10.85 -17.76
CA ILE A 256 10.58 11.25 -19.13
C ILE A 256 9.23 11.97 -19.15
N GLY A 257 9.04 12.85 -20.11
CA GLY A 257 7.80 13.64 -20.29
C GLY A 257 8.03 15.13 -20.11
N SER A 258 6.95 15.89 -20.21
CA SER A 258 6.96 17.36 -20.08
C SER A 258 6.65 17.78 -18.64
N TYR A 259 7.14 18.93 -18.24
CA TYR A 259 6.76 19.56 -16.98
C TYR A 259 5.23 19.73 -16.89
N GLY A 260 4.66 19.40 -15.73
CA GLY A 260 3.22 19.50 -15.51
C GLY A 260 2.41 18.38 -16.15
N ASP A 261 3.06 17.37 -16.76
CA ASP A 261 2.41 16.14 -17.15
C ASP A 261 2.32 15.23 -15.93
N ASN A 262 1.17 15.22 -15.27
CA ASN A 262 0.93 14.50 -14.01
C ASN A 262 1.21 12.99 -14.09
N VAL A 263 1.38 12.42 -15.29
CA VAL A 263 1.71 11.01 -15.48
C VAL A 263 3.22 10.82 -15.41
N THR A 264 3.72 10.40 -14.28
CA THR A 264 5.15 10.11 -14.08
C THR A 264 5.50 8.66 -14.40
N GLY A 265 4.55 7.74 -14.30
CA GLY A 265 4.81 6.30 -14.42
C GLY A 265 5.64 5.73 -13.28
N VAL A 266 5.91 6.51 -12.24
CA VAL A 266 6.73 6.12 -11.07
C VAL A 266 5.85 6.03 -9.84
N SER A 267 6.09 5.03 -9.01
CA SER A 267 5.54 4.91 -7.65
C SER A 267 6.67 4.61 -6.69
N LEU A 268 6.78 5.37 -5.62
CA LEU A 268 7.80 5.16 -4.58
C LEU A 268 7.25 4.24 -3.49
N GLY A 269 8.07 3.30 -3.03
CA GLY A 269 7.72 2.29 -2.02
C GLY A 269 8.45 2.44 -0.69
N GLY A 270 9.47 3.28 -0.61
CA GLY A 270 10.21 3.49 0.62
C GLY A 270 11.50 4.27 0.44
N PHE A 271 12.01 4.76 1.56
CA PHE A 271 13.27 5.48 1.64
C PHE A 271 13.88 5.24 3.02
N GLU A 272 15.13 4.74 3.06
CA GLU A 272 15.78 4.29 4.29
C GLU A 272 17.28 4.62 4.27
N LEU A 273 17.88 4.64 5.45
CA LEU A 273 19.33 4.61 5.62
C LEU A 273 19.77 3.15 5.81
N MET A 274 20.76 2.73 5.04
CA MET A 274 21.32 1.38 5.15
C MET A 274 22.09 1.19 6.47
N ASN A 275 22.33 -0.08 6.82
CA ASN A 275 22.99 -0.43 8.08
C ASN A 275 24.48 -0.03 8.12
N ASP A 276 25.08 0.30 6.98
CA ASP A 276 26.43 0.87 6.89
C ASP A 276 26.50 2.33 7.43
N GLY A 277 25.34 2.96 7.65
CA GLY A 277 25.21 4.34 8.10
C GLY A 277 25.65 5.40 7.09
N ASP A 278 26.05 5.02 5.88
CA ASP A 278 26.60 5.90 4.86
C ASP A 278 25.81 5.90 3.53
N THR A 279 24.95 4.91 3.32
CA THR A 279 24.19 4.74 2.08
C THR A 279 22.69 4.94 2.29
N LEU A 280 22.10 5.79 1.48
CA LEU A 280 20.65 5.98 1.37
C LEU A 280 20.11 5.02 0.30
N ILE A 281 18.95 4.43 0.55
CA ILE A 281 18.26 3.53 -0.37
C ILE A 281 16.82 3.97 -0.57
N THR A 282 16.37 4.01 -1.80
CA THR A 282 14.94 4.12 -2.16
C THR A 282 14.56 3.05 -3.16
N ALA A 283 13.30 2.66 -3.14
CA ALA A 283 12.78 1.68 -4.07
C ALA A 283 11.38 2.05 -4.53
N GLY A 284 10.99 1.51 -5.67
CA GLY A 284 9.69 1.78 -6.23
C GLY A 284 9.43 0.97 -7.50
N SER A 285 8.41 1.36 -8.25
CA SER A 285 8.13 0.80 -9.57
C SER A 285 8.07 1.89 -10.63
N SER A 286 8.52 1.55 -11.82
CA SER A 286 8.49 2.46 -12.98
C SER A 286 8.52 1.67 -14.28
N ILE A 287 8.14 2.32 -15.38
CA ILE A 287 8.63 1.89 -16.69
C ILE A 287 10.13 2.17 -16.77
N VAL A 288 10.85 1.41 -17.57
CA VAL A 288 12.26 1.74 -17.86
C VAL A 288 12.32 3.10 -18.54
N GLN A 289 13.06 4.04 -17.96
CA GLN A 289 13.17 5.40 -18.48
C GLN A 289 14.08 5.41 -19.71
N ASP A 290 13.55 5.88 -20.83
CA ASP A 290 14.29 6.05 -22.07
C ASP A 290 14.39 7.54 -22.42
N SER A 291 15.57 8.10 -22.28
CA SER A 291 15.82 9.53 -22.52
C SER A 291 15.59 9.99 -23.96
N SER A 292 15.46 9.05 -24.91
CA SER A 292 15.07 9.36 -26.29
C SER A 292 13.57 9.65 -26.43
N VAL A 293 12.75 9.28 -25.44
CA VAL A 293 11.31 9.50 -25.41
C VAL A 293 11.01 10.84 -24.74
N THR A 294 10.42 11.75 -25.49
CA THR A 294 10.09 13.11 -25.01
C THR A 294 8.68 13.23 -24.44
N LYS A 295 7.84 12.20 -24.60
CA LYS A 295 6.48 12.15 -24.08
C LYS A 295 6.26 10.83 -23.37
N PHE A 296 5.61 10.88 -22.20
CA PHE A 296 5.28 9.68 -21.45
C PHE A 296 4.42 8.71 -22.30
N PRO A 297 4.84 7.44 -22.46
CA PRO A 297 4.10 6.45 -23.24
C PRO A 297 2.92 5.91 -22.43
N THR A 298 1.76 6.53 -22.53
CA THR A 298 0.55 6.15 -21.78
C THR A 298 0.00 4.76 -22.16
N GLU A 299 0.38 4.23 -23.31
CA GLU A 299 0.05 2.87 -23.76
C GLU A 299 0.84 1.77 -23.03
N LYS A 300 1.95 2.12 -22.36
CA LYS A 300 2.74 1.15 -21.59
C LYS A 300 2.11 0.95 -20.22
N THR A 301 1.56 -0.22 -19.99
CA THR A 301 0.91 -0.58 -18.73
C THR A 301 1.81 -1.38 -17.78
N TYR A 302 2.89 -2.00 -18.30
CA TYR A 302 3.85 -2.76 -17.49
C TYR A 302 4.79 -1.82 -16.72
N ARG A 303 5.21 -2.27 -15.55
CA ARG A 303 6.21 -1.60 -14.72
C ARG A 303 7.20 -2.60 -14.17
N ASN A 304 8.37 -2.12 -13.82
CA ASN A 304 9.43 -2.89 -13.18
C ASN A 304 9.78 -2.31 -11.82
N ILE A 305 10.20 -3.15 -10.91
CA ILE A 305 10.76 -2.73 -9.62
C ILE A 305 12.17 -2.22 -9.83
N PHE A 306 12.42 -1.03 -9.30
CA PHE A 306 13.74 -0.44 -9.21
C PHE A 306 14.17 -0.23 -7.77
N VAL A 307 15.47 -0.24 -7.56
CA VAL A 307 16.15 0.16 -6.32
C VAL A 307 17.25 1.15 -6.68
N ILE A 308 17.31 2.27 -5.97
CA ILE A 308 18.37 3.27 -6.13
C ILE A 308 19.11 3.42 -4.82
N THR A 309 20.44 3.34 -4.87
CA THR A 309 21.31 3.65 -3.75
C THR A 309 22.12 4.91 -4.01
N MET A 310 22.35 5.69 -2.95
CA MET A 310 23.08 6.94 -3.02
C MET A 310 23.90 7.13 -1.74
N ASN A 311 25.17 7.52 -1.91
CA ASN A 311 26.00 7.89 -0.75
C ASN A 311 25.46 9.19 -0.09
N LYS A 312 25.34 9.19 1.23
CA LYS A 312 24.78 10.32 2.00
C LYS A 312 25.59 11.62 1.91
N LYS A 313 26.86 11.56 1.43
CA LYS A 313 27.70 12.73 1.18
C LYS A 313 27.45 13.37 -0.18
N PHE A 314 26.61 12.78 -1.01
CA PHE A 314 26.28 13.25 -2.36
C PHE A 314 27.49 13.44 -3.28
N ASN A 315 28.58 12.76 -3.02
CA ASN A 315 29.84 12.83 -3.78
C ASN A 315 30.01 11.72 -4.83
N MET A 316 29.00 10.88 -4.98
CA MET A 316 28.91 9.82 -5.99
C MET A 316 27.60 9.92 -6.76
N SER A 317 27.56 9.35 -7.96
CA SER A 317 26.31 9.24 -8.71
C SER A 317 25.40 8.19 -8.09
N PRO A 318 24.06 8.36 -8.17
CA PRO A 318 23.12 7.33 -7.78
C PRO A 318 23.35 6.03 -8.58
N LYS A 319 23.20 4.88 -7.92
CA LYS A 319 23.24 3.57 -8.57
C LYS A 319 21.83 3.02 -8.69
N LEU A 320 21.36 2.80 -9.92
CA LEU A 320 20.05 2.22 -10.23
C LEU A 320 20.20 0.72 -10.52
N ASN A 321 19.42 -0.10 -9.82
CA ASN A 321 19.27 -1.52 -10.06
C ASN A 321 17.82 -1.82 -10.43
N TRP A 322 17.59 -2.59 -11.50
CA TRP A 322 16.29 -3.16 -11.82
C TRP A 322 16.20 -4.57 -11.22
N ILE A 323 15.17 -4.80 -10.42
CA ILE A 323 14.93 -6.07 -9.73
C ILE A 323 14.09 -7.01 -10.59
N THR A 324 13.21 -6.46 -11.42
CA THR A 324 12.37 -7.21 -12.36
C THR A 324 12.63 -6.74 -13.80
N ASP A 325 12.24 -7.55 -14.78
CA ASP A 325 12.35 -7.24 -16.22
C ASP A 325 11.08 -7.65 -16.98
N TYR A 326 9.92 -7.20 -16.48
CA TYR A 326 8.64 -7.46 -17.16
C TYR A 326 8.54 -6.69 -18.47
N LYS A 327 7.87 -7.31 -19.43
CA LYS A 327 7.60 -6.76 -20.77
C LYS A 327 6.09 -6.57 -20.97
N GLN A 328 5.73 -5.82 -21.99
CA GLN A 328 4.31 -5.59 -22.34
C GLN A 328 3.56 -6.91 -22.59
N GLU A 329 4.21 -7.88 -23.24
CA GLU A 329 3.66 -9.20 -23.56
C GLU A 329 3.42 -10.09 -22.35
N ASP A 330 4.03 -9.81 -21.20
CA ASP A 330 3.79 -10.55 -19.96
C ASP A 330 2.42 -10.22 -19.36
N GLY A 331 1.80 -9.12 -19.79
CA GLY A 331 0.50 -8.66 -19.30
C GLY A 331 0.49 -8.36 -17.79
N ILE A 332 1.66 -8.05 -17.21
CA ILE A 332 1.83 -7.81 -15.77
C ILE A 332 2.03 -6.32 -15.52
N THR A 333 1.30 -5.77 -14.56
CA THR A 333 1.64 -4.49 -13.96
C THR A 333 1.92 -4.63 -12.46
N ILE A 334 2.72 -3.72 -11.92
CA ILE A 334 3.13 -3.71 -10.51
C ILE A 334 2.36 -2.64 -9.77
N LEU A 335 1.86 -3.00 -8.59
CA LEU A 335 1.17 -2.11 -7.65
C LEU A 335 1.82 -2.21 -6.27
N ASN A 336 1.64 -1.17 -5.47
CA ASN A 336 2.02 -1.13 -4.05
C ASN A 336 3.46 -1.58 -3.76
N PRO A 337 4.48 -1.00 -4.41
CA PRO A 337 5.84 -1.28 -4.03
C PRO A 337 6.07 -0.81 -2.57
N GLN A 338 6.70 -1.65 -1.74
CA GLN A 338 7.00 -1.34 -0.33
C GLN A 338 8.39 -1.86 0.04
N LEU A 339 9.25 -0.96 0.49
CA LEU A 339 10.58 -1.29 1.00
C LEU A 339 10.53 -1.40 2.51
N VAL A 340 10.97 -2.52 3.06
CA VAL A 340 10.99 -2.81 4.50
C VAL A 340 12.42 -3.06 4.95
N LYS A 341 12.89 -2.25 5.91
CA LYS A 341 14.20 -2.43 6.53
C LYS A 341 14.16 -3.56 7.55
N VAL A 342 15.18 -4.43 7.52
CA VAL A 342 15.42 -5.50 8.48
C VAL A 342 16.83 -5.39 9.07
N GLU A 343 17.15 -6.22 10.06
CA GLU A 343 18.45 -6.16 10.74
C GLU A 343 19.64 -6.32 9.79
N ASP A 344 19.53 -7.23 8.82
CA ASP A 344 20.61 -7.61 7.88
C ASP A 344 20.38 -7.15 6.44
N GLY A 345 19.51 -6.14 6.20
CA GLY A 345 19.26 -5.63 4.85
C GLY A 345 17.86 -5.09 4.65
N PHE A 346 17.23 -5.48 3.53
CA PHE A 346 15.91 -5.01 3.15
C PHE A 346 15.10 -6.12 2.49
N TYR A 347 13.78 -6.01 2.62
CA TYR A 347 12.84 -6.72 1.77
C TYR A 347 12.06 -5.74 0.92
N MET A 348 11.89 -6.10 -0.35
CA MET A 348 11.03 -5.40 -1.30
C MET A 348 9.77 -6.20 -1.54
N PHE A 349 8.61 -5.58 -1.31
CA PHE A 349 7.29 -6.14 -1.57
C PHE A 349 6.64 -5.43 -2.73
N TRP A 350 5.87 -6.16 -3.53
CA TRP A 350 4.95 -5.60 -4.53
C TRP A 350 3.83 -6.57 -4.86
N GLN A 351 2.76 -6.03 -5.42
CA GLN A 351 1.67 -6.83 -5.97
C GLN A 351 1.79 -6.89 -7.49
N GLU A 352 1.50 -8.05 -8.05
CA GLU A 352 1.35 -8.24 -9.50
C GLU A 352 -0.13 -8.31 -9.85
N TYR A 353 -0.51 -7.53 -10.83
CA TYR A 353 -1.82 -7.53 -11.45
C TYR A 353 -1.68 -7.97 -12.91
N TYR A 354 -2.54 -8.89 -13.33
CA TYR A 354 -2.54 -9.43 -14.69
C TYR A 354 -3.66 -8.78 -15.51
N VAL A 355 -3.30 -7.90 -16.44
CA VAL A 355 -4.22 -6.99 -17.15
C VAL A 355 -5.24 -7.72 -18.02
N GLU A 356 -4.87 -8.85 -18.65
CA GLU A 356 -5.74 -9.58 -19.59
C GLU A 356 -6.67 -10.59 -18.92
N GLN A 357 -6.49 -10.82 -17.64
CA GLN A 357 -7.30 -11.78 -16.91
C GLN A 357 -8.13 -10.98 -15.91
N GLU A 358 -9.35 -10.67 -16.24
CA GLU A 358 -10.35 -10.03 -15.35
C GLU A 358 -10.56 -10.76 -14.00
N THR A 359 -9.57 -11.54 -13.58
CA THR A 359 -9.57 -12.29 -12.34
C THR A 359 -8.77 -11.51 -11.30
N ASP A 360 -9.35 -11.34 -10.12
CA ASP A 360 -8.76 -10.77 -8.90
C ASP A 360 -7.54 -11.55 -8.38
N LEU A 361 -6.59 -11.87 -9.25
CA LEU A 361 -5.38 -12.58 -8.89
C LEU A 361 -4.32 -11.61 -8.38
N TRP A 362 -4.41 -11.34 -7.11
CA TRP A 362 -3.39 -10.63 -6.38
C TRP A 362 -2.30 -11.58 -5.90
N VAL A 363 -1.14 -11.44 -6.47
CA VAL A 363 0.06 -12.11 -6.01
C VAL A 363 0.98 -11.07 -5.40
N THR A 364 1.38 -11.32 -4.16
CA THR A 364 2.43 -10.53 -3.52
C THR A 364 3.77 -11.18 -3.78
N ARG A 365 4.71 -10.40 -4.27
CA ARG A 365 6.12 -10.78 -4.39
C ARG A 365 6.90 -10.22 -3.23
N VAL A 366 7.89 -11.00 -2.80
CA VAL A 366 8.84 -10.62 -1.75
C VAL A 366 10.24 -10.96 -2.24
N ALA A 367 11.13 -9.97 -2.22
CA ALA A 367 12.52 -10.12 -2.61
C ALA A 367 13.44 -9.58 -1.51
N LYS A 368 14.45 -10.34 -1.11
CA LYS A 368 15.53 -9.84 -0.26
C LYS A 368 16.51 -9.04 -1.11
N LEU A 369 17.06 -7.96 -0.57
CA LEU A 369 18.03 -7.10 -1.24
C LEU A 369 19.38 -7.15 -0.53
N ASN A 370 20.45 -7.20 -1.31
CA ASN A 370 21.82 -7.02 -0.85
C ASN A 370 22.07 -5.57 -0.40
N ALA A 371 23.18 -5.37 0.30
CA ALA A 371 23.64 -4.06 0.75
C ALA A 371 23.93 -3.06 -0.40
N ASP A 372 24.06 -3.49 -1.63
CA ASP A 372 24.22 -2.61 -2.80
C ASP A 372 22.91 -2.34 -3.54
N GLY A 373 21.78 -2.80 -3.00
CA GLY A 373 20.45 -2.67 -3.59
C GLY A 373 20.16 -3.66 -4.73
N SER A 374 21.02 -4.66 -4.97
CA SER A 374 20.75 -5.74 -5.91
C SER A 374 19.93 -6.86 -5.26
N LEU A 375 19.31 -7.70 -6.07
CA LEU A 375 18.56 -8.86 -5.61
C LEU A 375 19.46 -9.86 -4.87
N ASP A 376 19.03 -10.32 -3.70
CA ASP A 376 19.64 -11.39 -2.92
C ASP A 376 18.78 -12.66 -3.01
N GLY A 377 19.25 -13.62 -3.81
CA GLY A 377 18.55 -14.89 -4.00
C GLY A 377 17.36 -14.82 -4.96
N GLU A 378 16.27 -15.48 -4.61
CA GLU A 378 15.07 -15.63 -5.43
C GLU A 378 13.97 -14.66 -5.03
N ILE A 379 13.05 -14.38 -5.95
CA ILE A 379 11.84 -13.61 -5.70
C ILE A 379 10.73 -14.57 -5.31
N HIS A 380 10.31 -14.51 -4.05
CA HIS A 380 9.21 -15.33 -3.54
C HIS A 380 7.87 -14.84 -4.04
N LYS A 381 6.94 -15.76 -4.22
CA LYS A 381 5.58 -15.51 -4.63
C LYS A 381 4.62 -16.00 -3.56
N ILE A 382 3.96 -15.07 -2.89
CA ILE A 382 3.20 -15.34 -1.68
C ILE A 382 1.72 -14.98 -1.88
N ARG A 383 0.84 -15.79 -1.32
CA ARG A 383 -0.59 -15.52 -1.26
C ARG A 383 -0.90 -14.49 -0.20
N ALA A 384 -0.76 -13.23 -0.54
CA ALA A 384 -1.07 -12.13 0.34
C ALA A 384 -1.61 -10.95 -0.47
N TYR A 385 -2.30 -10.06 0.24
CA TYR A 385 -2.62 -8.73 -0.27
C TYR A 385 -1.77 -7.71 0.47
N LEU A 386 -1.32 -6.69 -0.22
CA LEU A 386 -0.75 -5.50 0.38
C LEU A 386 -1.85 -4.45 0.58
N SER A 387 -1.58 -3.50 1.45
CA SER A 387 -2.45 -2.35 1.71
C SER A 387 -1.58 -1.11 1.93
N ASP A 388 -2.16 -0.02 2.37
CA ASP A 388 -1.41 1.14 2.83
C ASP A 388 -0.69 0.92 4.17
N CYS A 389 -1.04 -0.16 4.91
CA CYS A 389 -0.30 -0.59 6.08
C CYS A 389 1.03 -1.23 5.66
N LYS A 390 2.13 -0.46 5.78
CA LYS A 390 3.49 -0.96 5.52
C LYS A 390 3.82 -2.12 6.48
N PRO A 391 4.38 -3.25 6.00
CA PRO A 391 4.86 -4.31 6.87
C PRO A 391 5.91 -3.81 7.86
N ILE A 392 5.83 -4.29 9.09
CA ILE A 392 6.85 -4.09 10.13
C ILE A 392 7.60 -5.40 10.37
N VAL A 393 8.76 -5.30 11.00
CA VAL A 393 9.51 -6.46 11.51
C VAL A 393 9.18 -6.60 12.99
N THR A 394 8.71 -7.78 13.38
CA THR A 394 8.41 -8.10 14.77
C THR A 394 9.63 -8.64 15.50
N SER A 395 9.61 -8.61 16.82
CA SER A 395 10.69 -9.08 17.70
C SER A 395 11.02 -10.57 17.51
N ASP A 396 10.09 -11.38 17.00
CA ASP A 396 10.27 -12.79 16.67
C ASP A 396 10.62 -13.03 15.19
N ASN A 397 11.14 -12.00 14.50
CA ASN A 397 11.65 -12.06 13.13
C ASN A 397 10.60 -12.38 12.06
N HIS A 398 9.37 -11.85 12.22
CA HIS A 398 8.33 -11.94 11.21
C HIS A 398 8.12 -10.60 10.51
N LEU A 399 7.74 -10.68 9.23
CA LEU A 399 7.19 -9.55 8.47
C LEU A 399 5.69 -9.52 8.70
N PHE A 400 5.19 -8.44 9.33
CA PHE A 400 3.84 -8.36 9.84
C PHE A 400 3.07 -7.15 9.33
N TRP A 401 1.86 -7.35 8.80
CA TRP A 401 0.93 -6.30 8.37
C TRP A 401 -0.51 -6.80 8.35
N TYR A 402 -1.44 -5.96 7.98
CA TYR A 402 -2.82 -6.37 7.78
C TYR A 402 -3.47 -5.74 6.55
N THR A 403 -4.55 -6.37 6.11
CA THR A 403 -5.46 -5.83 5.10
C THR A 403 -6.89 -5.91 5.58
N THR A 404 -7.70 -4.97 5.10
CA THR A 404 -9.15 -5.00 5.15
C THR A 404 -9.66 -4.79 3.73
N MET A 405 -10.69 -5.50 3.35
CA MET A 405 -11.31 -5.43 2.02
C MET A 405 -12.83 -5.45 2.15
N ASN A 406 -13.50 -4.67 1.32
CA ASN A 406 -14.96 -4.63 1.26
C ASN A 406 -15.62 -4.41 2.63
N ASP A 407 -15.11 -3.47 3.41
CA ASP A 407 -15.60 -3.14 4.77
C ASP A 407 -15.66 -4.34 5.71
N ASN A 408 -14.73 -5.29 5.57
CA ASN A 408 -14.60 -6.44 6.44
C ASN A 408 -13.64 -6.21 7.62
N ALA A 409 -13.70 -7.08 8.61
CA ALA A 409 -12.71 -7.15 9.68
C ALA A 409 -11.32 -7.50 9.13
N PRO A 410 -10.23 -7.14 9.86
CA PRO A 410 -8.88 -7.29 9.36
C PRO A 410 -8.47 -8.75 9.12
N THR A 411 -7.64 -8.94 8.11
CA THR A 411 -6.84 -10.13 7.89
C THR A 411 -5.39 -9.77 8.14
N PHE A 412 -4.76 -10.40 9.11
CA PHE A 412 -3.35 -10.22 9.43
C PHE A 412 -2.49 -11.19 8.62
N TYR A 413 -1.30 -10.73 8.27
CA TYR A 413 -0.25 -11.54 7.65
C TYR A 413 0.98 -11.49 8.54
N SER A 414 1.58 -12.67 8.76
CA SER A 414 2.79 -12.84 9.57
C SER A 414 3.69 -13.86 8.88
N LEU A 415 4.75 -13.40 8.25
CA LEU A 415 5.68 -14.23 7.50
C LEU A 415 6.98 -14.39 8.28
N ASP A 416 7.31 -15.60 8.70
CA ASP A 416 8.62 -15.92 9.27
C ASP A 416 9.70 -15.75 8.19
N MET A 417 10.61 -14.80 8.39
CA MET A 417 11.66 -14.47 7.42
C MET A 417 12.65 -15.62 7.18
N ASN A 418 12.76 -16.56 8.13
CA ASN A 418 13.62 -17.75 7.98
C ASN A 418 12.96 -18.85 7.14
N ARG A 419 11.68 -18.70 6.79
CA ARG A 419 10.86 -19.73 6.15
C ARG A 419 10.10 -19.24 4.92
N LEU A 420 10.60 -18.20 4.24
CA LEU A 420 9.90 -17.63 3.08
C LEU A 420 9.66 -18.67 1.98
N ASP A 421 10.57 -19.62 1.80
CA ASP A 421 10.40 -20.74 0.86
C ASP A 421 9.18 -21.62 1.15
N ASP A 422 8.78 -21.72 2.42
CA ASP A 422 7.61 -22.50 2.81
C ASP A 422 6.28 -21.86 2.36
N TYR A 423 6.30 -20.56 2.15
CA TYR A 423 5.16 -19.78 1.69
C TYR A 423 5.16 -19.62 0.17
N ASP A 424 6.27 -19.93 -0.48
CA ASP A 424 6.43 -19.74 -1.92
C ASP A 424 5.50 -20.64 -2.72
N PHE A 425 4.93 -20.07 -3.74
CA PHE A 425 3.96 -20.75 -4.55
C PHE A 425 4.34 -20.63 -6.04
N ASN A 426 4.73 -21.76 -6.58
CA ASN A 426 5.20 -21.87 -7.96
C ASN A 426 4.02 -22.07 -8.92
N GLY A 427 3.60 -20.99 -9.57
CA GLY A 427 2.74 -21.02 -10.74
C GLY A 427 1.25 -20.78 -10.49
N ARG A 428 0.54 -20.48 -11.58
CA ARG A 428 -0.92 -20.43 -11.66
C ARG A 428 -1.45 -21.85 -11.65
N ILE A 429 -2.47 -22.12 -10.84
CA ILE A 429 -3.18 -23.39 -10.89
C ILE A 429 -4.42 -23.14 -11.74
N PHE A 430 -4.48 -23.75 -12.89
CA PHE A 430 -5.64 -23.67 -13.74
C PHE A 430 -6.81 -24.49 -13.17
N ALA A 431 -8.02 -23.99 -13.32
CA ALA A 431 -9.24 -24.65 -12.87
C ALA A 431 -9.48 -26.02 -13.52
N ASP A 432 -8.81 -26.31 -14.65
CA ASP A 432 -8.80 -27.64 -15.28
C ASP A 432 -8.16 -28.72 -14.41
N ALA A 433 -7.36 -28.33 -13.41
CA ALA A 433 -6.82 -29.24 -12.40
C ALA A 433 -7.77 -29.50 -11.22
N PHE A 434 -8.96 -28.94 -11.23
CA PHE A 434 -9.97 -29.19 -10.19
C PHE A 434 -10.62 -30.58 -10.37
N GLU A 435 -10.86 -31.23 -9.24
CA GLU A 435 -11.79 -32.36 -9.17
C GLU A 435 -13.15 -31.80 -8.72
N ILE A 436 -14.09 -31.69 -9.67
CA ILE A 436 -15.41 -31.12 -9.44
C ILE A 436 -16.42 -32.24 -9.31
N LYS A 437 -17.16 -32.25 -8.21
CA LYS A 437 -18.25 -33.19 -7.96
C LYS A 437 -19.57 -32.47 -7.86
N LEU A 438 -20.54 -32.92 -8.65
CA LEU A 438 -21.92 -32.50 -8.54
C LEU A 438 -22.71 -33.51 -7.67
N SER A 439 -23.65 -33.01 -6.89
CA SER A 439 -24.54 -33.89 -6.08
C SER A 439 -25.43 -34.78 -6.97
N GLN A 440 -25.69 -34.35 -8.20
CA GLN A 440 -26.50 -35.07 -9.18
C GLN A 440 -26.09 -34.67 -10.59
N TYR A 441 -25.96 -35.63 -11.51
CA TYR A 441 -25.57 -35.41 -12.91
C TYR A 441 -26.73 -35.58 -13.89
N THR A 442 -27.92 -36.03 -13.42
CA THR A 442 -29.06 -36.24 -14.29
C THR A 442 -30.34 -35.84 -13.54
N TYR A 443 -31.15 -35.03 -14.16
CA TYR A 443 -32.47 -34.61 -13.71
C TYR A 443 -33.50 -35.08 -14.71
N THR A 444 -34.76 -35.19 -14.30
CA THR A 444 -35.91 -35.39 -15.22
C THR A 444 -36.69 -34.08 -15.23
N GLU A 445 -37.01 -33.57 -16.39
CA GLU A 445 -37.81 -32.38 -16.53
C GLU A 445 -39.16 -32.52 -15.85
N ILE A 446 -39.58 -31.50 -15.14
CA ILE A 446 -40.89 -31.42 -14.51
C ILE A 446 -41.85 -30.79 -15.51
N ASP A 447 -42.83 -31.55 -15.98
CA ASP A 447 -43.87 -31.03 -16.90
C ASP A 447 -44.89 -30.19 -16.10
N ASP A 448 -44.48 -28.95 -15.81
CA ASP A 448 -45.34 -27.94 -15.22
C ASP A 448 -45.19 -26.61 -15.98
N PRO A 449 -46.05 -26.39 -16.98
CA PRO A 449 -45.98 -25.19 -17.81
C PRO A 449 -46.26 -23.89 -17.05
N SER A 450 -46.75 -23.99 -15.83
CA SER A 450 -47.03 -22.80 -14.99
C SER A 450 -45.80 -22.25 -14.27
N ARG A 451 -44.66 -22.96 -14.23
CA ARG A 451 -43.43 -22.57 -13.53
C ARG A 451 -42.19 -22.95 -14.30
N MET A 452 -41.25 -22.02 -14.36
CA MET A 452 -39.90 -22.30 -14.81
C MET A 452 -39.14 -22.99 -13.66
N HIS A 453 -38.75 -24.24 -13.86
CA HIS A 453 -37.93 -24.99 -12.92
C HIS A 453 -36.46 -24.77 -13.28
N THR A 454 -35.61 -24.63 -12.24
CA THR A 454 -34.15 -24.55 -12.40
C THR A 454 -33.51 -25.73 -11.67
N TYR A 455 -32.63 -26.43 -12.37
CA TYR A 455 -31.92 -27.59 -11.86
C TYR A 455 -30.53 -27.16 -11.40
N LYS A 456 -30.24 -27.34 -10.10
CA LYS A 456 -29.02 -26.80 -9.45
C LYS A 456 -28.39 -27.87 -8.57
N PRO A 457 -27.53 -28.73 -9.13
CA PRO A 457 -26.78 -29.67 -8.30
C PRO A 457 -25.85 -28.91 -7.34
N ASP A 458 -25.66 -29.42 -6.12
CA ASP A 458 -24.62 -28.92 -5.22
C ASP A 458 -23.25 -29.14 -5.86
N VAL A 459 -22.39 -28.13 -5.77
CA VAL A 459 -21.05 -28.16 -6.35
C VAL A 459 -20.02 -28.27 -5.25
N THR A 460 -19.21 -29.31 -5.31
CA THR A 460 -18.06 -29.47 -4.41
C THR A 460 -16.79 -29.56 -5.25
N VAL A 461 -15.80 -28.74 -4.93
CA VAL A 461 -14.54 -28.66 -5.66
C VAL A 461 -13.40 -29.10 -4.76
N TYR A 462 -12.51 -29.91 -5.31
CA TYR A 462 -11.28 -30.33 -4.65
C TYR A 462 -10.08 -29.98 -5.53
N PHE A 463 -8.98 -29.70 -4.87
CA PHE A 463 -7.67 -29.64 -5.49
C PHE A 463 -6.68 -30.48 -4.68
N LYS A 464 -6.06 -31.47 -5.33
CA LYS A 464 -5.14 -32.43 -4.69
C LYS A 464 -5.71 -33.06 -3.39
N GLY A 465 -6.98 -33.44 -3.44
CA GLY A 465 -7.67 -34.08 -2.32
C GLY A 465 -8.13 -33.15 -1.19
N LYS A 466 -7.79 -31.85 -1.26
CA LYS A 466 -8.30 -30.84 -0.32
C LYS A 466 -9.55 -30.16 -0.86
N LYS A 467 -10.58 -30.08 -0.04
CA LYS A 467 -11.82 -29.38 -0.38
C LYS A 467 -11.57 -27.86 -0.42
N LEU A 468 -11.95 -27.23 -1.53
CA LEU A 468 -11.89 -25.79 -1.72
C LEU A 468 -13.15 -25.10 -1.17
N VAL A 469 -13.05 -23.79 -0.93
CA VAL A 469 -14.10 -22.96 -0.34
C VAL A 469 -14.72 -22.07 -1.41
N ASN A 470 -16.03 -22.26 -1.66
CA ASN A 470 -16.78 -21.39 -2.56
C ASN A 470 -16.78 -19.92 -2.06
N GLY A 471 -16.62 -19.00 -3.00
CA GLY A 471 -16.51 -17.57 -2.71
C GLY A 471 -15.08 -17.12 -2.31
N GLN A 472 -14.22 -18.05 -1.91
CA GLN A 472 -12.82 -17.79 -1.54
C GLN A 472 -11.84 -18.35 -2.58
N ASP A 473 -11.94 -19.64 -2.91
CA ASP A 473 -11.02 -20.33 -3.81
C ASP A 473 -11.61 -20.47 -5.22
N TYR A 474 -12.91 -20.42 -5.35
CA TYR A 474 -13.65 -20.49 -6.60
C TYR A 474 -15.03 -19.86 -6.46
N THR A 475 -15.65 -19.60 -7.60
CA THR A 475 -17.09 -19.32 -7.75
C THR A 475 -17.67 -20.24 -8.79
N TYR A 476 -19.00 -20.37 -8.85
CA TYR A 476 -19.64 -21.11 -9.93
C TYR A 476 -20.96 -20.48 -10.32
N ARG A 477 -21.37 -20.77 -11.55
CA ARG A 477 -22.68 -20.41 -12.11
C ARG A 477 -23.24 -21.57 -12.89
N TYR A 478 -24.55 -21.56 -13.08
CA TYR A 478 -25.25 -22.52 -13.93
C TYR A 478 -25.57 -21.90 -15.26
N GLU A 479 -25.50 -22.73 -16.33
CA GLU A 479 -25.87 -22.38 -17.69
C GLU A 479 -26.85 -23.42 -18.23
N ASP A 480 -27.88 -22.98 -18.97
CA ASP A 480 -28.89 -23.81 -19.62
C ASP A 480 -29.64 -24.78 -18.68
N ASN A 481 -29.75 -24.44 -17.40
CA ASN A 481 -30.23 -25.33 -16.35
C ASN A 481 -31.75 -25.27 -16.10
N TYR A 482 -32.55 -25.02 -17.15
CA TYR A 482 -33.99 -24.82 -17.02
C TYR A 482 -34.84 -25.56 -18.06
N THR A 483 -34.21 -26.15 -19.07
CA THR A 483 -34.92 -26.93 -20.12
C THR A 483 -34.24 -28.26 -20.40
N GLN A 484 -34.97 -29.19 -21.01
CA GLN A 484 -34.41 -30.45 -21.48
C GLN A 484 -33.16 -30.25 -22.33
N GLY A 485 -32.12 -31.05 -22.04
CA GLY A 485 -30.84 -31.01 -22.75
C GLY A 485 -29.65 -31.03 -21.79
N THR A 486 -28.48 -30.73 -22.32
CA THR A 486 -27.27 -30.64 -21.54
C THR A 486 -27.17 -29.26 -20.91
N ALA A 487 -27.15 -29.22 -19.58
CA ALA A 487 -26.91 -28.06 -18.75
C ALA A 487 -25.46 -28.08 -18.22
N TYR A 488 -24.98 -26.96 -17.74
CA TYR A 488 -23.60 -26.83 -17.32
C TYR A 488 -23.46 -26.14 -15.97
N VAL A 489 -22.38 -26.48 -15.29
CA VAL A 489 -21.83 -25.72 -14.17
C VAL A 489 -20.47 -25.19 -14.59
N ASP A 490 -20.33 -23.88 -14.68
CA ASP A 490 -19.06 -23.20 -14.89
C ASP A 490 -18.44 -22.90 -13.54
N VAL A 491 -17.32 -23.52 -13.22
CA VAL A 491 -16.54 -23.29 -12.02
C VAL A 491 -15.33 -22.45 -12.35
N THR A 492 -15.30 -21.23 -11.85
CA THR A 492 -14.22 -20.25 -12.09
C THR A 492 -13.33 -20.14 -10.88
N GLY A 493 -12.04 -20.34 -11.07
CA GLY A 493 -11.03 -20.19 -10.04
C GLY A 493 -10.92 -18.74 -9.53
N LYS A 494 -10.59 -18.61 -8.26
CA LYS A 494 -10.30 -17.32 -7.60
C LYS A 494 -8.94 -17.40 -6.90
N ASP A 495 -8.35 -16.24 -6.68
CA ASP A 495 -7.05 -16.10 -6.01
C ASP A 495 -5.91 -16.83 -6.77
N PHE A 496 -5.52 -18.02 -6.30
CA PHE A 496 -4.49 -18.83 -6.93
C PHE A 496 -4.96 -19.59 -8.15
N PHE A 497 -6.26 -19.81 -8.18
CA PHE A 497 -6.87 -20.63 -9.21
C PHE A 497 -7.37 -19.70 -10.32
N VAL A 498 -7.04 -20.02 -11.55
CA VAL A 498 -7.38 -19.21 -12.73
C VAL A 498 -8.12 -20.06 -13.76
N GLY A 499 -8.87 -19.37 -14.59
CA GLY A 499 -9.65 -20.01 -15.65
C GLY A 499 -10.96 -20.60 -15.16
N THR A 500 -11.69 -21.20 -16.06
CA THR A 500 -13.01 -21.78 -15.83
C THR A 500 -13.02 -23.22 -16.32
N GLN A 501 -13.50 -24.13 -15.49
CA GLN A 501 -13.79 -25.51 -15.89
C GLN A 501 -15.30 -25.69 -15.98
N ARG A 502 -15.76 -26.20 -17.13
CA ARG A 502 -17.17 -26.46 -17.40
C ARG A 502 -17.49 -27.93 -17.14
N VAL A 503 -18.52 -28.21 -16.34
CA VAL A 503 -18.98 -29.57 -16.01
C VAL A 503 -20.41 -29.73 -16.49
N PRO A 504 -20.70 -30.70 -17.39
CA PRO A 504 -22.05 -30.95 -17.88
C PRO A 504 -22.88 -31.78 -16.88
N PHE A 505 -24.19 -31.58 -16.94
CA PHE A 505 -25.20 -32.46 -16.41
C PHE A 505 -26.43 -32.50 -17.30
N GLU A 506 -27.24 -33.55 -17.25
CA GLU A 506 -28.33 -33.79 -18.18
C GLU A 506 -29.69 -33.50 -17.55
N ILE A 507 -30.57 -32.88 -18.30
CA ILE A 507 -31.99 -32.73 -18.01
C ILE A 507 -32.75 -33.60 -19.04
N LEU A 508 -33.21 -34.76 -18.59
CA LEU A 508 -33.97 -35.69 -19.43
C LEU A 508 -35.40 -35.19 -19.65
N PRO A 509 -36.05 -35.58 -20.75
CA PRO A 509 -37.44 -35.22 -20.99
C PRO A 509 -38.35 -35.70 -19.85
N ALA A 510 -39.44 -34.97 -19.64
CA ALA A 510 -40.49 -35.41 -18.73
C ALA A 510 -40.99 -36.83 -19.14
N LYS A 511 -41.25 -37.63 -18.14
CA LYS A 511 -41.83 -38.97 -18.41
C LYS A 511 -43.21 -38.77 -19.00
N GLU A 512 -43.42 -39.34 -20.20
CA GLU A 512 -44.77 -39.42 -20.76
C GLU A 512 -45.66 -40.19 -19.80
N ASP A 513 -46.81 -39.64 -19.42
CA ASP A 513 -47.81 -40.39 -18.71
C ASP A 513 -48.24 -41.61 -19.56
N PRO A 514 -48.35 -42.80 -18.98
CA PRO A 514 -48.83 -43.92 -19.75
C PRO A 514 -50.23 -43.59 -20.28
N PRO A 515 -50.50 -43.91 -21.57
CA PRO A 515 -51.81 -43.61 -22.16
C PRO A 515 -52.90 -44.25 -21.29
N TYR A 516 -53.86 -43.44 -20.86
CA TYR A 516 -55.01 -43.91 -20.12
C TYR A 516 -55.64 -45.10 -20.87
N GLN A 517 -55.63 -46.27 -20.25
CA GLN A 517 -56.34 -47.47 -20.73
C GLN A 517 -57.83 -47.38 -20.39
#